data_901ff55e3de7d2db9fab20d06993ecfe
#
_entry.id   901ff55e3de7d2db9fab20d06993ecfe
#
_cell.length_a   1.000
_cell.length_b   1.000
_cell.length_c   1.000
_cell.angle_alpha   90.00
_cell.angle_beta   90.00
_cell.angle_gamma   90.00
#
_symmetry.space_group_name_H-M   'P 1'
#
loop_
_entity.id
_entity.type
_entity.pdbx_description
1 polymer ?
#
loop_
_entity_poly.entity_id
_entity_poly.type
_entity_poly.pdbx_seq_one_letter_code
_entity_poly.pdbx_strand_id
1 'polypeptide(L)'
;MLKTFKWLFRVFLLLSALAISALILVYYFSIQSIPSYNTTYKLDDTIEEIEIVRDNKGIPHIFSSSSNDAYFGLGFSHAQDRLWQITLLRRTAQGRLSEIFGEKTIKSDELIRRLGIYDIAKTSVQYQSKEALDALIAYSNGINAWLRILNKNALGRGAPEFFLFKPEIEPWMPADSLAILKLMAIQSSDHLESEIIRAQVSLLVGNKKTRDILPNDPSYSVNSFVEYSDILNNK
;
A
#
# COMPACT_ATOMS: atom_id res chain seq x y z
N MET A 1 17.49 1.09 55.21
CA MET A 1 18.21 0.58 54.03
C MET A 1 17.74 -0.82 53.58
N LEU A 2 17.68 -1.86 54.47
CA LEU A 2 17.31 -3.22 54.06
C LEU A 2 15.83 -3.35 53.56
N LYS A 3 14.90 -2.61 54.17
CA LYS A 3 13.47 -2.62 53.81
C LYS A 3 13.23 -1.93 52.45
N THR A 4 13.92 -0.81 52.20
CA THR A 4 13.85 -0.08 50.91
C THR A 4 14.46 -0.89 49.78
N PHE A 5 15.60 -1.57 50.03
CA PHE A 5 16.20 -2.47 49.03
C PHE A 5 15.29 -3.65 48.66
N LYS A 6 14.68 -4.31 49.68
CA LYS A 6 13.71 -5.39 49.42
C LYS A 6 12.48 -4.91 48.66
N TRP A 7 12.03 -3.69 48.90
CA TRP A 7 10.91 -3.11 48.18
C TRP A 7 11.29 -2.82 46.71
N LEU A 8 12.45 -2.18 46.46
CA LEU A 8 12.97 -1.93 45.12
C LEU A 8 13.18 -3.22 44.33
N PHE A 9 13.71 -4.27 44.99
CA PHE A 9 13.88 -5.58 44.37
C PHE A 9 12.54 -6.21 43.95
N ARG A 10 11.50 -6.10 44.80
CA ARG A 10 10.14 -6.58 44.44
C ARG A 10 9.54 -5.81 43.26
N VAL A 11 9.70 -4.48 43.24
CA VAL A 11 9.25 -3.63 42.13
C VAL A 11 9.99 -4.02 40.84
N PHE A 12 11.30 -4.23 40.92
CA PHE A 12 12.08 -4.69 39.76
C PHE A 12 11.59 -6.04 39.23
N LEU A 13 11.34 -7.01 40.13
CA LEU A 13 10.79 -8.32 39.72
C LEU A 13 9.41 -8.19 39.06
N LEU A 14 8.53 -7.34 39.59
CA LEU A 14 7.21 -7.09 39.00
C LEU A 14 7.32 -6.47 37.62
N LEU A 15 8.18 -5.47 37.47
CA LEU A 15 8.40 -4.82 36.14
C LEU A 15 9.02 -5.80 35.15
N SER A 16 9.97 -6.65 35.62
CA SER A 16 10.56 -7.68 34.74
C SER A 16 9.53 -8.73 34.33
N ALA A 17 8.69 -9.18 35.26
CA ALA A 17 7.61 -10.12 34.97
C ALA A 17 6.59 -9.52 33.97
N LEU A 18 6.23 -8.24 34.13
CA LEU A 18 5.36 -7.53 33.21
C LEU A 18 5.98 -7.42 31.81
N ALA A 19 7.26 -7.07 31.70
CA ALA A 19 7.99 -6.98 30.44
C ALA A 19 8.06 -8.34 29.73
N ILE A 20 8.37 -9.41 30.48
CA ILE A 20 8.40 -10.77 29.92
C ILE A 20 6.99 -11.18 29.42
N SER A 21 5.95 -10.90 30.20
CA SER A 21 4.57 -11.20 29.80
C SER A 21 4.18 -10.43 28.52
N ALA A 22 4.57 -9.16 28.42
CA ALA A 22 4.34 -8.36 27.22
C ALA A 22 5.07 -8.95 25.99
N LEU A 23 6.33 -9.37 26.15
CA LEU A 23 7.10 -10.02 25.08
C LEU A 23 6.46 -11.35 24.64
N ILE A 24 5.98 -12.16 25.59
CA ILE A 24 5.26 -13.41 25.28
C ILE A 24 3.98 -13.13 24.49
N LEU A 25 3.22 -12.11 24.86
CA LEU A 25 2.01 -11.71 24.14
C LEU A 25 2.32 -11.24 22.71
N VAL A 26 3.34 -10.39 22.55
CA VAL A 26 3.78 -9.93 21.22
C VAL A 26 4.21 -11.11 20.37
N TYR A 27 5.01 -12.03 20.93
CA TYR A 27 5.44 -13.24 20.24
C TYR A 27 4.25 -14.12 19.83
N TYR A 28 3.30 -14.34 20.74
CA TYR A 28 2.09 -15.12 20.48
C TYR A 28 1.25 -14.54 19.33
N PHE A 29 0.98 -13.22 19.35
CA PHE A 29 0.24 -12.57 18.29
C PHE A 29 1.01 -12.55 16.96
N SER A 30 2.33 -12.42 17.01
CA SER A 30 3.17 -12.48 15.80
C SER A 30 3.09 -13.85 15.13
N ILE A 31 3.17 -14.94 15.89
CA ILE A 31 3.04 -16.30 15.34
C ILE A 31 1.66 -16.54 14.73
N GLN A 32 0.60 -16.06 15.37
CA GLN A 32 -0.77 -16.20 14.86
C GLN A 32 -1.00 -15.44 13.55
N SER A 33 -0.13 -14.47 13.22
CA SER A 33 -0.19 -13.71 11.98
C SER A 33 0.53 -14.38 10.81
N ILE A 34 1.35 -15.40 11.07
CA ILE A 34 2.09 -16.12 10.03
C ILE A 34 1.15 -17.09 9.32
N PRO A 35 1.01 -17.00 7.98
CA PRO A 35 0.20 -17.93 7.23
C PRO A 35 0.79 -19.36 7.27
N SER A 36 -0.08 -20.37 7.19
CA SER A 36 0.37 -21.74 6.92
C SER A 36 0.62 -21.89 5.42
N TYR A 37 1.89 -22.04 5.05
CA TYR A 37 2.27 -22.20 3.64
C TYR A 37 2.12 -23.65 3.13
N ASN A 38 2.14 -24.65 4.03
CA ASN A 38 1.98 -26.07 3.69
C ASN A 38 0.52 -26.48 3.86
N THR A 39 -0.37 -25.88 3.10
CA THR A 39 -1.82 -26.09 3.21
C THR A 39 -2.48 -26.00 1.85
N THR A 40 -3.44 -26.89 1.59
CA THR A 40 -4.30 -26.81 0.42
C THR A 40 -5.58 -26.04 0.78
N TYR A 41 -5.87 -25.00 0.04
CA TYR A 41 -7.10 -24.22 0.14
C TYR A 41 -8.04 -24.60 -1.00
N LYS A 42 -9.30 -24.93 -0.67
CA LYS A 42 -10.35 -25.13 -1.67
C LYS A 42 -11.06 -23.79 -1.88
N LEU A 43 -10.93 -23.25 -3.07
CA LEU A 43 -11.48 -21.96 -3.48
C LEU A 43 -12.33 -22.14 -4.73
N ASP A 44 -13.48 -21.48 -4.78
CA ASP A 44 -14.41 -21.57 -5.91
C ASP A 44 -14.09 -20.57 -7.04
N ASP A 45 -13.07 -19.74 -6.84
CA ASP A 45 -12.73 -18.63 -7.74
C ASP A 45 -11.65 -19.01 -8.77
N THR A 46 -11.11 -20.23 -8.73
CA THR A 46 -10.08 -20.70 -9.66
C THR A 46 -10.68 -21.69 -10.65
N ILE A 47 -10.19 -21.66 -11.89
CA ILE A 47 -10.61 -22.61 -12.93
C ILE A 47 -9.89 -23.95 -12.75
N GLU A 48 -8.60 -23.90 -12.42
CA GLU A 48 -7.75 -25.06 -12.23
C GLU A 48 -6.92 -24.95 -10.95
N GLU A 49 -6.15 -25.99 -10.66
CA GLU A 49 -5.25 -26.02 -9.50
C GLU A 49 -4.09 -25.05 -9.69
N ILE A 50 -3.80 -24.29 -8.65
CA ILE A 50 -2.68 -23.35 -8.57
C ILE A 50 -1.72 -23.85 -7.49
N GLU A 51 -0.48 -24.12 -7.87
CA GLU A 51 0.57 -24.49 -6.94
C GLU A 51 1.45 -23.28 -6.64
N ILE A 52 1.66 -22.99 -5.35
CA ILE A 52 2.54 -21.91 -4.89
C ILE A 52 3.65 -22.52 -4.05
N VAL A 53 4.83 -22.58 -4.62
CA VAL A 53 6.04 -23.12 -3.97
C VAL A 53 6.92 -21.98 -3.51
N ARG A 54 7.37 -22.00 -2.26
CA ARG A 54 8.30 -21.00 -1.73
C ARG A 54 9.71 -21.55 -1.67
N ASP A 55 10.66 -20.79 -2.20
CA ASP A 55 12.07 -21.14 -2.11
C ASP A 55 12.63 -20.91 -0.68
N ASN A 56 13.93 -21.18 -0.51
CA ASN A 56 14.63 -21.01 0.77
C ASN A 56 14.77 -19.53 1.23
N LYS A 57 14.42 -18.58 0.37
CA LYS A 57 14.34 -17.13 0.68
C LYS A 57 12.91 -16.67 0.91
N GLY A 58 11.95 -17.60 0.83
CA GLY A 58 10.51 -17.33 0.98
C GLY A 58 9.86 -16.70 -0.26
N ILE A 59 10.56 -16.66 -1.41
CA ILE A 59 10.01 -16.11 -2.66
C ILE A 59 8.98 -17.09 -3.22
N PRO A 60 7.73 -16.67 -3.48
CA PRO A 60 6.71 -17.53 -4.05
C PRO A 60 6.93 -17.73 -5.54
N HIS A 61 6.95 -18.98 -5.98
CA HIS A 61 6.90 -19.41 -7.36
C HIS A 61 5.51 -19.97 -7.64
N ILE A 62 4.81 -19.40 -8.62
CA ILE A 62 3.41 -19.71 -8.91
C ILE A 62 3.34 -20.51 -10.19
N PHE A 63 2.77 -21.71 -10.11
CA PHE A 63 2.56 -22.61 -11.23
C PHE A 63 1.06 -22.74 -11.48
N SER A 64 0.63 -22.46 -12.70
CA SER A 64 -0.74 -22.56 -13.14
C SER A 64 -0.81 -22.81 -14.64
N SER A 65 -1.95 -23.30 -15.12
CA SER A 65 -2.19 -23.58 -16.55
C SER A 65 -2.70 -22.35 -17.32
N SER A 66 -3.17 -21.32 -16.62
CA SER A 66 -3.69 -20.09 -17.23
C SER A 66 -3.03 -18.83 -16.65
N SER A 67 -2.93 -17.78 -17.49
CA SER A 67 -2.43 -16.49 -17.04
C SER A 67 -3.33 -15.88 -15.94
N ASN A 68 -4.64 -16.06 -16.02
CA ASN A 68 -5.56 -15.54 -15.01
C ASN A 68 -5.36 -16.23 -13.66
N ASP A 69 -5.17 -17.54 -13.63
CA ASP A 69 -4.88 -18.27 -12.40
C ASP A 69 -3.49 -17.89 -11.85
N ALA A 70 -2.51 -17.59 -12.72
CA ALA A 70 -1.22 -17.04 -12.27
C ALA A 70 -1.39 -15.69 -11.58
N TYR A 71 -2.17 -14.77 -12.13
CA TYR A 71 -2.46 -13.49 -11.50
C TYR A 71 -3.28 -13.62 -10.22
N PHE A 72 -4.21 -14.58 -10.18
CA PHE A 72 -4.92 -14.91 -8.94
C PHE A 72 -3.94 -15.39 -7.85
N GLY A 73 -3.07 -16.36 -8.18
CA GLY A 73 -2.02 -16.86 -7.28
C GLY A 73 -1.08 -15.75 -6.78
N LEU A 74 -0.73 -14.80 -7.67
CA LEU A 74 0.07 -13.62 -7.31
C LEU A 74 -0.64 -12.74 -6.29
N GLY A 75 -1.92 -12.42 -6.52
CA GLY A 75 -2.72 -11.62 -5.59
C GLY A 75 -2.88 -12.31 -4.23
N PHE A 76 -3.12 -13.62 -4.24
CA PHE A 76 -3.21 -14.44 -3.04
C PHE A 76 -1.90 -14.42 -2.24
N SER A 77 -0.76 -14.62 -2.90
CA SER A 77 0.56 -14.59 -2.27
C SER A 77 0.91 -13.20 -1.72
N HIS A 78 0.62 -12.13 -2.46
CA HIS A 78 0.83 -10.77 -1.97
C HIS A 78 -0.01 -10.49 -0.71
N ALA A 79 -1.25 -10.95 -0.67
CA ALA A 79 -2.09 -10.80 0.50
C ALA A 79 -1.59 -11.64 1.69
N GLN A 80 -1.07 -12.84 1.45
CA GLN A 80 -0.45 -13.65 2.51
C GLN A 80 0.76 -12.96 3.13
N ASP A 81 1.63 -12.37 2.31
CA ASP A 81 2.94 -11.93 2.74
C ASP A 81 3.00 -10.45 3.08
N ARG A 82 2.15 -9.63 2.46
CA ARG A 82 2.26 -8.16 2.46
C ARG A 82 0.94 -7.43 2.69
N LEU A 83 -0.06 -8.07 3.32
CA LEU A 83 -1.40 -7.50 3.47
C LEU A 83 -1.39 -6.10 4.11
N TRP A 84 -0.62 -5.91 5.17
CA TRP A 84 -0.48 -4.61 5.81
C TRP A 84 0.10 -3.57 4.86
N GLN A 85 1.18 -3.92 4.18
CA GLN A 85 1.86 -3.01 3.25
C GLN A 85 0.94 -2.58 2.10
N ILE A 86 0.24 -3.52 1.45
CA ILE A 86 -0.67 -3.19 0.35
C ILE A 86 -1.89 -2.39 0.84
N THR A 87 -2.36 -2.66 2.07
CA THR A 87 -3.44 -1.89 2.70
C THR A 87 -3.01 -0.44 2.96
N LEU A 88 -1.79 -0.22 3.44
CA LEU A 88 -1.25 1.13 3.62
C LEU A 88 -1.07 1.87 2.30
N LEU A 89 -0.51 1.21 1.28
CA LEU A 89 -0.33 1.80 -0.05
C LEU A 89 -1.68 2.21 -0.65
N ARG A 90 -2.70 1.35 -0.54
CA ARG A 90 -4.07 1.68 -0.97
C ARG A 90 -4.60 2.90 -0.24
N ARG A 91 -4.50 2.94 1.10
CA ARG A 91 -4.96 4.09 1.90
C ARG A 91 -4.19 5.36 1.57
N THR A 92 -2.89 5.24 1.31
CA THR A 92 -2.09 6.37 0.83
C THR A 92 -2.65 6.89 -0.49
N ALA A 93 -2.87 6.02 -1.48
CA ALA A 93 -3.40 6.41 -2.78
C ALA A 93 -4.85 6.96 -2.71
N GLN A 94 -5.60 6.60 -1.67
CA GLN A 94 -6.94 7.13 -1.39
C GLN A 94 -6.92 8.44 -0.60
N GLY A 95 -5.77 8.88 -0.04
CA GLY A 95 -5.68 9.99 0.90
C GLY A 95 -6.44 9.71 2.20
N ARG A 96 -6.24 8.54 2.80
CA ARG A 96 -6.94 8.01 3.99
C ARG A 96 -5.97 7.49 5.07
N LEU A 97 -4.72 7.94 5.06
CA LEU A 97 -3.75 7.54 6.09
C LEU A 97 -4.11 8.07 7.47
N SER A 98 -4.75 9.24 7.54
CA SER A 98 -5.15 9.85 8.81
C SER A 98 -6.19 9.05 9.59
N GLU A 99 -6.92 8.14 8.95
CA GLU A 99 -7.81 7.20 9.63
C GLU A 99 -7.03 6.21 10.54
N ILE A 100 -5.74 6.01 10.27
CA ILE A 100 -4.85 5.13 11.05
C ILE A 100 -3.91 5.93 11.93
N PHE A 101 -3.26 6.98 11.38
CA PHE A 101 -2.16 7.69 12.03
C PHE A 101 -2.55 9.07 12.57
N GLY A 102 -3.82 9.48 12.42
CA GLY A 102 -4.36 10.73 12.95
C GLY A 102 -3.79 11.97 12.26
N GLU A 103 -3.72 13.07 12.99
CA GLU A 103 -3.41 14.40 12.47
C GLU A 103 -2.07 14.50 11.72
N LYS A 104 -1.11 13.65 12.06
CA LYS A 104 0.24 13.69 11.45
C LYS A 104 0.23 13.47 9.94
N THR A 105 -0.79 12.80 9.41
CA THR A 105 -0.88 12.44 7.99
C THR A 105 -1.96 13.20 7.22
N ILE A 106 -2.69 14.13 7.87
CA ILE A 106 -3.75 14.93 7.22
C ILE A 106 -3.22 15.69 6.01
N LYS A 107 -2.06 16.35 6.12
CA LYS A 107 -1.48 17.12 5.01
C LYS A 107 -1.15 16.24 3.80
N SER A 108 -0.66 15.01 4.04
CA SER A 108 -0.42 14.04 2.98
C SER A 108 -1.73 13.60 2.33
N ASP A 109 -2.77 13.34 3.14
CA ASP A 109 -4.08 12.96 2.63
C ASP A 109 -4.70 14.08 1.78
N GLU A 110 -4.60 15.33 2.23
CA GLU A 110 -5.07 16.50 1.47
C GLU A 110 -4.37 16.61 0.10
N LEU A 111 -3.05 16.44 0.07
CA LEU A 111 -2.29 16.49 -1.19
C LEU A 111 -2.76 15.40 -2.16
N ILE A 112 -2.83 14.16 -1.69
CA ILE A 112 -3.25 13.01 -2.52
C ILE A 112 -4.68 13.19 -3.04
N ARG A 113 -5.60 13.69 -2.21
CA ARG A 113 -6.99 13.97 -2.60
C ARG A 113 -7.07 15.11 -3.63
N ARG A 114 -6.26 16.16 -3.48
CA ARG A 114 -6.18 17.24 -4.48
C ARG A 114 -5.66 16.75 -5.83
N LEU A 115 -4.72 15.81 -5.84
CA LEU A 115 -4.23 15.16 -7.05
C LEU A 115 -5.27 14.22 -7.68
N GLY A 116 -6.31 13.83 -6.95
CA GLY A 116 -7.40 12.99 -7.45
C GLY A 116 -6.97 11.59 -7.87
N ILE A 117 -5.86 11.06 -7.34
CA ILE A 117 -5.22 9.81 -7.79
C ILE A 117 -6.21 8.65 -7.83
N TYR A 118 -7.00 8.49 -6.76
CA TYR A 118 -7.93 7.37 -6.66
C TYR A 118 -9.12 7.49 -7.61
N ASP A 119 -9.65 8.70 -7.80
CA ASP A 119 -10.75 8.93 -8.75
C ASP A 119 -10.29 8.73 -10.19
N ILE A 120 -9.08 9.19 -10.53
CA ILE A 120 -8.46 8.91 -11.82
C ILE A 120 -8.24 7.39 -11.99
N ALA A 121 -7.82 6.67 -10.95
CA ALA A 121 -7.63 5.23 -11.02
C ALA A 121 -8.95 4.50 -11.28
N LYS A 122 -10.04 4.86 -10.60
CA LYS A 122 -11.38 4.31 -10.84
C LYS A 122 -11.84 4.47 -12.29
N THR A 123 -11.69 5.67 -12.81
CA THR A 123 -12.06 5.95 -14.22
C THR A 123 -11.12 5.26 -15.21
N SER A 124 -9.84 5.04 -14.84
CA SER A 124 -8.87 4.38 -15.72
C SER A 124 -9.17 2.88 -15.90
N VAL A 125 -9.94 2.24 -15.03
CA VAL A 125 -10.29 0.80 -15.15
C VAL A 125 -10.98 0.51 -16.50
N GLN A 126 -11.92 1.35 -16.92
CA GLN A 126 -12.67 1.16 -18.16
C GLN A 126 -11.83 1.33 -19.45
N TYR A 127 -10.65 1.94 -19.34
CA TYR A 127 -9.76 2.18 -20.48
C TYR A 127 -8.65 1.13 -20.59
N GLN A 128 -8.64 0.13 -19.71
CA GLN A 128 -7.68 -0.96 -19.77
C GLN A 128 -8.01 -1.87 -20.98
N SER A 129 -6.96 -2.48 -21.57
CA SER A 129 -7.19 -3.57 -22.51
C SER A 129 -7.92 -4.72 -21.81
N LYS A 130 -8.62 -5.55 -22.60
CA LYS A 130 -9.31 -6.73 -22.01
C LYS A 130 -8.36 -7.61 -21.22
N GLU A 131 -7.18 -7.86 -21.76
CA GLU A 131 -6.14 -8.69 -21.09
C GLU A 131 -5.67 -8.06 -19.76
N ALA A 132 -5.40 -6.76 -19.74
CA ALA A 132 -5.00 -6.05 -18.51
C ALA A 132 -6.13 -6.02 -17.48
N LEU A 133 -7.37 -5.85 -17.90
CA LEU A 133 -8.54 -5.86 -17.02
C LEU A 133 -8.76 -7.26 -16.43
N ASP A 134 -8.67 -8.30 -17.23
CA ASP A 134 -8.81 -9.70 -16.79
C ASP A 134 -7.72 -10.02 -15.73
N ALA A 135 -6.47 -9.60 -15.97
CA ALA A 135 -5.37 -9.76 -15.02
C ALA A 135 -5.62 -9.00 -13.70
N LEU A 136 -6.08 -7.74 -13.76
CA LEU A 136 -6.41 -6.94 -12.57
C LEU A 136 -7.55 -7.54 -11.76
N ILE A 137 -8.56 -8.10 -12.42
CA ILE A 137 -9.69 -8.79 -11.77
C ILE A 137 -9.19 -10.06 -11.09
N ALA A 138 -8.42 -10.88 -11.80
CA ALA A 138 -7.87 -12.12 -11.25
C ALA A 138 -6.99 -11.86 -10.03
N TYR A 139 -6.09 -10.88 -10.11
CA TYR A 139 -5.25 -10.43 -8.99
C TYR A 139 -6.09 -9.96 -7.80
N SER A 140 -7.13 -9.16 -8.04
CA SER A 140 -8.04 -8.67 -6.99
C SER A 140 -8.77 -9.83 -6.32
N ASN A 141 -9.22 -10.82 -7.10
CA ASN A 141 -9.88 -12.02 -6.60
C ASN A 141 -8.95 -12.85 -5.72
N GLY A 142 -7.67 -12.97 -6.07
CA GLY A 142 -6.66 -13.64 -5.26
C GLY A 142 -6.48 -13.00 -3.89
N ILE A 143 -6.34 -11.67 -3.83
CA ILE A 143 -6.30 -10.92 -2.55
C ILE A 143 -7.58 -11.17 -1.75
N ASN A 144 -8.74 -11.04 -2.38
CA ASN A 144 -10.04 -11.20 -1.72
C ASN A 144 -10.26 -12.63 -1.23
N ALA A 145 -9.74 -13.63 -1.93
CA ALA A 145 -9.77 -15.02 -1.47
C ALA A 145 -9.00 -15.19 -0.14
N TRP A 146 -7.82 -14.61 -0.03
CA TRP A 146 -7.07 -14.60 1.23
C TRP A 146 -7.82 -13.85 2.34
N LEU A 147 -8.40 -12.69 2.05
CA LEU A 147 -9.21 -11.93 3.01
C LEU A 147 -10.40 -12.76 3.54
N ARG A 148 -11.06 -13.54 2.69
CA ARG A 148 -12.14 -14.44 3.12
C ARG A 148 -11.65 -15.53 4.08
N ILE A 149 -10.44 -16.06 3.87
CA ILE A 149 -9.84 -17.05 4.76
C ILE A 149 -9.53 -16.41 6.12
N LEU A 150 -8.93 -15.22 6.13
CA LEU A 150 -8.61 -14.48 7.35
C LEU A 150 -9.87 -14.16 8.17
N ASN A 151 -10.94 -13.74 7.52
CA ASN A 151 -12.19 -13.38 8.19
C ASN A 151 -12.90 -14.58 8.87
N LYS A 152 -12.60 -15.80 8.44
CA LYS A 152 -13.08 -17.02 9.11
C LYS A 152 -12.30 -17.33 10.39
N ASN A 153 -11.10 -16.78 10.55
CA ASN A 153 -10.23 -17.02 11.69
C ASN A 153 -10.24 -15.81 12.63
N ALA A 154 -10.95 -15.90 13.75
CA ALA A 154 -11.15 -14.80 14.69
C ALA A 154 -9.85 -14.16 15.22
N LEU A 155 -8.73 -14.90 15.23
CA LEU A 155 -7.43 -14.45 15.74
C LEU A 155 -6.38 -14.19 14.64
N GLY A 156 -6.57 -14.71 13.41
CA GLY A 156 -5.62 -14.55 12.30
C GLY A 156 -5.91 -13.29 11.51
N ARG A 157 -5.32 -12.15 11.87
CA ARG A 157 -5.52 -10.88 11.14
C ARG A 157 -4.50 -10.63 10.01
N GLY A 158 -3.68 -11.62 9.67
CA GLY A 158 -2.78 -11.58 8.51
C GLY A 158 -1.53 -10.71 8.67
N ALA A 159 -1.45 -9.86 9.71
CA ALA A 159 -0.25 -9.11 10.06
C ALA A 159 -0.37 -8.60 11.50
N PRO A 160 0.75 -8.50 12.27
CA PRO A 160 0.74 -8.04 13.67
C PRO A 160 0.17 -6.63 13.82
N GLU A 161 0.38 -5.77 12.83
CA GLU A 161 -0.08 -4.38 12.83
C GLU A 161 -1.60 -4.26 12.92
N PHE A 162 -2.36 -5.23 12.41
CA PHE A 162 -3.82 -5.23 12.51
C PHE A 162 -4.35 -5.46 13.94
N PHE A 163 -3.50 -5.89 14.87
CA PHE A 163 -3.85 -5.93 16.30
C PHE A 163 -3.69 -4.56 16.95
N LEU A 164 -2.72 -3.75 16.48
CA LEU A 164 -2.45 -2.40 16.99
C LEU A 164 -3.38 -1.38 16.34
N PHE A 165 -3.47 -1.44 15.03
CA PHE A 165 -4.30 -0.57 14.22
C PHE A 165 -5.44 -1.42 13.67
N LYS A 166 -6.66 -1.15 14.04
CA LYS A 166 -7.83 -1.94 13.60
C LYS A 166 -8.53 -1.30 12.39
N PRO A 167 -7.84 -1.08 11.26
CA PRO A 167 -8.50 -0.55 10.08
C PRO A 167 -9.49 -1.58 9.55
N GLU A 168 -10.60 -1.12 9.02
CA GLU A 168 -11.47 -1.95 8.22
C GLU A 168 -10.71 -2.37 6.95
N ILE A 169 -10.71 -3.68 6.66
CA ILE A 169 -10.09 -4.23 5.46
C ILE A 169 -11.19 -4.42 4.43
N GLU A 170 -11.35 -3.43 3.58
CA GLU A 170 -12.28 -3.47 2.45
C GLU A 170 -11.82 -4.48 1.38
N PRO A 171 -12.74 -5.08 0.60
CA PRO A 171 -12.38 -5.88 -0.55
C PRO A 171 -11.47 -5.11 -1.52
N TRP A 172 -10.55 -5.82 -2.15
CA TRP A 172 -9.64 -5.24 -3.14
C TRP A 172 -10.33 -5.14 -4.50
N MET A 173 -10.16 -3.99 -5.15
CA MET A 173 -10.72 -3.69 -6.46
C MET A 173 -9.61 -3.45 -7.49
N PRO A 174 -9.84 -3.67 -8.79
CA PRO A 174 -8.89 -3.30 -9.85
C PRO A 174 -8.38 -1.87 -9.76
N ALA A 175 -9.24 -0.93 -9.36
CA ALA A 175 -8.87 0.46 -9.16
C ALA A 175 -7.79 0.66 -8.07
N ASP A 176 -7.74 -0.21 -7.05
CA ASP A 176 -6.75 -0.11 -5.98
C ASP A 176 -5.33 -0.36 -6.52
N SER A 177 -5.18 -1.37 -7.39
CA SER A 177 -3.90 -1.67 -8.06
C SER A 177 -3.46 -0.52 -8.97
N LEU A 178 -4.38 0.05 -9.75
CA LEU A 178 -4.10 1.20 -10.60
C LEU A 178 -3.76 2.46 -9.80
N ALA A 179 -4.40 2.65 -8.64
CA ALA A 179 -4.13 3.78 -7.76
C ALA A 179 -2.71 3.68 -7.17
N ILE A 180 -2.30 2.49 -6.75
CA ILE A 180 -0.92 2.25 -6.26
C ILE A 180 0.09 2.47 -7.38
N LEU A 181 -0.18 2.00 -8.60
CA LEU A 181 0.69 2.25 -9.75
C LEU A 181 0.87 3.76 -9.99
N LYS A 182 -0.22 4.53 -9.98
CA LYS A 182 -0.17 6.00 -10.13
C LYS A 182 0.58 6.67 -8.98
N LEU A 183 0.37 6.21 -7.74
CA LEU A 183 1.10 6.71 -6.58
C LEU A 183 2.60 6.47 -6.73
N MET A 184 3.00 5.26 -7.14
CA MET A 184 4.41 4.93 -7.37
C MET A 184 5.02 5.77 -8.51
N ALA A 185 4.28 6.03 -9.58
CA ALA A 185 4.72 6.90 -10.66
C ALA A 185 4.99 8.33 -10.16
N ILE A 186 4.13 8.87 -9.30
CA ILE A 186 4.35 10.19 -8.69
C ILE A 186 5.57 10.17 -7.76
N GLN A 187 5.73 9.15 -6.93
CA GLN A 187 6.86 9.02 -6.01
C GLN A 187 8.20 8.85 -6.75
N SER A 188 8.17 8.22 -7.93
CA SER A 188 9.36 8.05 -8.77
C SER A 188 9.66 9.26 -9.64
N SER A 189 8.79 10.25 -9.65
CA SER A 189 8.94 11.49 -10.40
C SER A 189 9.52 12.57 -9.50
N ASP A 190 10.80 12.86 -9.64
CA ASP A 190 11.46 13.99 -8.96
C ASP A 190 11.01 15.35 -9.54
N HIS A 191 10.11 15.32 -10.54
CA HIS A 191 9.74 16.52 -11.29
C HIS A 191 8.65 17.36 -10.63
N LEU A 192 7.83 16.81 -9.70
CA LEU A 192 6.72 17.57 -9.10
C LEU A 192 7.22 18.83 -8.37
N GLU A 193 8.25 18.69 -7.54
CA GLU A 193 8.83 19.83 -6.81
C GLU A 193 9.48 20.83 -7.78
N SER A 194 10.22 20.32 -8.76
CA SER A 194 10.86 21.14 -9.80
C SER A 194 9.84 21.93 -10.61
N GLU A 195 8.69 21.32 -10.96
CA GLU A 195 7.62 21.99 -11.71
C GLU A 195 6.90 23.05 -10.86
N ILE A 196 6.69 22.79 -9.56
CA ILE A 196 6.14 23.79 -8.63
C ILE A 196 7.09 25.00 -8.55
N ILE A 197 8.39 24.77 -8.37
CA ILE A 197 9.40 25.84 -8.33
C ILE A 197 9.41 26.58 -9.67
N ARG A 198 9.40 25.87 -10.79
CA ARG A 198 9.37 26.47 -12.13
C ARG A 198 8.12 27.35 -12.33
N ALA A 199 6.96 26.88 -11.91
CA ALA A 199 5.71 27.64 -11.95
C ALA A 199 5.80 28.91 -11.11
N GLN A 200 6.30 28.85 -9.88
CA GLN A 200 6.48 30.00 -9.00
C GLN A 200 7.47 31.03 -9.60
N VAL A 201 8.61 30.58 -10.11
CA VAL A 201 9.60 31.44 -10.77
C VAL A 201 9.01 32.09 -12.03
N SER A 202 8.26 31.31 -12.83
CA SER A 202 7.59 31.80 -14.04
C SER A 202 6.60 32.91 -13.75
N LEU A 203 5.85 32.83 -12.64
CA LEU A 203 4.94 33.90 -12.19
C LEU A 203 5.67 35.18 -11.80
N LEU A 204 6.88 35.05 -11.28
CA LEU A 204 7.68 36.21 -10.82
C LEU A 204 8.45 36.90 -11.94
N VAL A 205 9.07 36.16 -12.83
CA VAL A 205 10.03 36.70 -13.82
C VAL A 205 9.60 36.49 -15.28
N GLY A 206 8.53 35.77 -15.52
CA GLY A 206 8.01 35.41 -16.83
C GLY A 206 8.72 34.18 -17.45
N ASN A 207 8.00 33.47 -18.33
CA ASN A 207 8.44 32.18 -18.90
C ASN A 207 9.81 32.25 -19.61
N LYS A 208 10.12 33.36 -20.30
CA LYS A 208 11.38 33.52 -21.02
C LYS A 208 12.57 33.51 -20.08
N LYS A 209 12.51 34.29 -19.00
CA LYS A 209 13.61 34.39 -18.02
C LYS A 209 13.69 33.12 -17.16
N THR A 210 12.57 32.45 -16.92
CA THR A 210 12.58 31.18 -16.20
C THR A 210 13.42 30.12 -16.91
N ARG A 211 13.39 30.07 -18.24
CA ARG A 211 14.23 29.14 -19.02
C ARG A 211 15.72 29.43 -18.90
N ASP A 212 16.09 30.68 -18.68
CA ASP A 212 17.48 31.06 -18.49
C ASP A 212 18.00 30.70 -17.09
N ILE A 213 17.12 30.67 -16.07
CA ILE A 213 17.45 30.40 -14.67
C ILE A 213 17.37 28.90 -14.35
N LEU A 214 16.32 28.23 -14.83
CA LEU A 214 16.07 26.80 -14.62
C LEU A 214 16.30 26.05 -15.94
N PRO A 215 17.34 25.21 -16.04
CA PRO A 215 17.62 24.47 -17.27
C PRO A 215 16.44 23.58 -17.65
N ASN A 216 16.27 23.36 -18.95
CA ASN A 216 15.24 22.47 -19.46
C ASN A 216 15.51 21.05 -18.99
N ASP A 217 14.46 20.38 -18.50
CA ASP A 217 14.49 18.96 -18.21
C ASP A 217 14.58 18.18 -19.54
N PRO A 218 15.41 17.13 -19.65
CA PRO A 218 15.49 16.28 -20.85
C PRO A 218 14.17 15.58 -21.22
N SER A 219 13.25 15.42 -20.28
CA SER A 219 11.90 14.87 -20.53
C SER A 219 10.99 15.82 -21.32
N TYR A 220 11.47 16.97 -21.69
CA TYR A 220 10.76 18.04 -22.40
C TYR A 220 10.38 17.72 -23.85
N SER A 221 10.64 16.53 -24.34
CA SER A 221 10.27 16.10 -25.69
C SER A 221 8.79 15.70 -25.84
N VAL A 222 8.02 15.65 -24.77
CA VAL A 222 6.58 15.35 -24.82
C VAL A 222 5.80 16.65 -24.74
N ASN A 223 5.48 17.15 -25.89
CA ASN A 223 4.74 18.37 -26.19
C ASN A 223 3.42 18.52 -25.45
N SER A 224 3.33 19.42 -24.52
CA SER A 224 2.18 20.33 -24.38
C SER A 224 2.45 21.31 -23.24
N PHE A 225 3.01 22.46 -23.57
CA PHE A 225 3.04 23.57 -22.61
C PHE A 225 1.67 24.23 -22.59
N VAL A 226 0.93 23.99 -21.54
CA VAL A 226 -0.04 24.98 -21.09
C VAL A 226 0.78 26.08 -20.43
N GLU A 227 0.73 27.30 -20.94
CA GLU A 227 1.35 28.42 -20.23
C GLU A 227 0.71 28.52 -18.84
N TYR A 228 1.52 28.62 -17.79
CA TYR A 228 1.00 28.70 -16.42
C TYR A 228 0.08 29.91 -16.21
N SER A 229 0.27 30.96 -17.01
CA SER A 229 -0.63 32.12 -17.10
C SER A 229 -2.06 31.75 -17.52
N ASP A 230 -2.22 30.77 -18.43
CA ASP A 230 -3.53 30.36 -18.94
C ASP A 230 -4.31 29.54 -17.92
N ILE A 231 -3.63 28.82 -17.03
CA ILE A 231 -4.26 28.09 -15.91
C ILE A 231 -4.86 29.06 -14.87
N LEU A 232 -4.23 30.21 -14.65
CA LEU A 232 -4.66 31.17 -13.65
C LEU A 232 -5.74 32.14 -14.18
N ASN A 233 -5.78 32.37 -15.49
CA ASN A 233 -6.73 33.28 -16.13
C ASN A 233 -8.09 32.66 -16.46
N ASN A 234 -8.23 31.32 -16.31
CA ASN A 234 -9.46 30.57 -16.50
C ASN A 234 -10.25 30.33 -15.20
N LYS A 235 -10.20 31.27 -14.25
CA LYS A 235 -11.07 31.25 -13.07
C LYS A 235 -12.19 32.26 -13.20
#